data_1636390df2e9364a918f1934e0e8d4f1
#
_entry.id   1636390df2e9364a918f1934e0e8d4f1
#
_cell.length_a   1.000
_cell.length_b   1.000
_cell.length_c   1.000
_cell.angle_alpha   90.00
_cell.angle_beta   90.00
_cell.angle_gamma   90.00
#
_symmetry.space_group_name_H-M   'P 1'
#
loop_
_entity.id
_entity.type
_entity.pdbx_description
1 polymer ?
#
loop_
_entity_poly.entity_id
_entity_poly.type
_entity_poly.pdbx_seq_one_letter_code
_entity_poly.pdbx_strand_id
1 'polypeptide(L)'
;NYVKELCKKYNLWLIEDCCDALGTTYENKHVGSFGDIGTLSFFPAHHITMGEGGAVFTDNPLLKKIIESIRDWGRDCFCAPGKSNTCGKRFDWKLGELPEGYDHKYTYSNLGYNLKITDMQAAVGLGQLKKLSKFIPARKENFLYLKNKLKEFEKYLILPESTPKSDPSWFGFPITVKKSAPFSKNDLVNFLASKLIDTRPLFAGNIIKQPYFENISYRVVGNLENTDLIMNNTFWIGVFPGLTREMLQYVVEEFKNFINSFE
;
A
#
# COMPACT_ATOMS: atom_id res chain seq x y z
N ASN A 1 4.11 16.48 7.64
CA ASN A 1 4.77 17.27 8.70
C ASN A 1 4.13 17.03 10.06
N TYR A 2 2.81 17.20 10.20
CA TYR A 2 2.10 17.05 11.49
C TYR A 2 2.38 15.71 12.20
N VAL A 3 2.27 14.57 11.50
CA VAL A 3 2.56 13.24 12.08
C VAL A 3 4.01 13.15 12.57
N LYS A 4 4.96 13.68 11.80
CA LYS A 4 6.37 13.71 12.18
C LYS A 4 6.62 14.53 13.46
N GLU A 5 5.93 15.66 13.60
CA GLU A 5 5.98 16.48 14.82
C GLU A 5 5.41 15.72 16.03
N LEU A 6 4.30 15.01 15.85
CA LEU A 6 3.73 14.16 16.91
C LEU A 6 4.70 13.03 17.32
N CYS A 7 5.31 12.35 16.35
CA CYS A 7 6.28 11.30 16.61
C CYS A 7 7.48 11.84 17.42
N LYS A 8 7.99 13.00 17.03
CA LYS A 8 9.06 13.68 17.79
C LYS A 8 8.61 14.07 19.20
N LYS A 9 7.41 14.65 19.34
CA LYS A 9 6.87 15.11 20.64
C LYS A 9 6.68 13.97 21.63
N TYR A 10 6.23 12.82 21.15
CA TYR A 10 5.88 11.68 21.99
C TYR A 10 6.89 10.52 21.94
N ASN A 11 8.05 10.75 21.31
CA ASN A 11 9.10 9.75 21.13
C ASN A 11 8.56 8.45 20.50
N LEU A 12 7.85 8.57 19.37
CA LEU A 12 7.24 7.46 18.64
C LEU A 12 8.05 7.12 17.39
N TRP A 13 8.07 5.84 17.04
CA TRP A 13 8.52 5.39 15.73
C TRP A 13 7.51 5.79 14.65
N LEU A 14 7.99 6.22 13.48
CA LEU A 14 7.18 6.49 12.31
C LEU A 14 7.45 5.43 11.24
N ILE A 15 6.45 4.59 10.98
CA ILE A 15 6.46 3.65 9.88
C ILE A 15 5.52 4.19 8.79
N GLU A 16 6.05 4.39 7.59
CA GLU A 16 5.28 4.83 6.44
C GLU A 16 4.91 3.63 5.57
N ASP A 17 3.63 3.26 5.56
CA ASP A 17 3.13 2.28 4.60
C ASP A 17 2.89 2.95 3.25
N CYS A 18 3.80 2.71 2.31
CA CYS A 18 3.78 3.26 0.95
C CYS A 18 3.46 2.19 -0.09
N CYS A 19 2.80 1.10 0.30
CA CYS A 19 2.48 0.00 -0.61
C CYS A 19 1.68 0.47 -1.83
N ASP A 20 0.76 1.41 -1.65
CA ASP A 20 -0.05 2.01 -2.71
C ASP A 20 0.49 3.36 -3.22
N ALA A 21 1.74 3.71 -2.93
CA ALA A 21 2.26 5.05 -3.13
C ALA A 21 3.63 5.12 -3.83
N LEU A 22 4.10 4.04 -4.46
CA LEU A 22 5.39 4.03 -5.15
C LEU A 22 5.45 5.14 -6.21
N GLY A 23 6.44 6.04 -6.08
CA GLY A 23 6.63 7.20 -6.95
C GLY A 23 5.91 8.46 -6.50
N THR A 24 5.13 8.41 -5.41
CA THR A 24 4.51 9.59 -4.80
C THR A 24 5.56 10.45 -4.11
N THR A 25 5.40 11.76 -4.24
CA THR A 25 6.22 12.73 -3.48
C THR A 25 5.34 13.65 -2.63
N TYR A 26 5.92 14.15 -1.54
CA TYR A 26 5.38 15.21 -0.72
C TYR A 26 6.49 16.25 -0.50
N GLU A 27 6.21 17.53 -0.82
CA GLU A 27 7.24 18.59 -0.84
C GLU A 27 8.51 18.18 -1.61
N ASN A 28 8.35 17.55 -2.78
CA ASN A 28 9.40 17.02 -3.67
C ASN A 28 10.30 15.93 -3.07
N LYS A 29 9.92 15.34 -1.93
CA LYS A 29 10.61 14.21 -1.32
C LYS A 29 9.74 12.96 -1.41
N HIS A 30 10.32 11.81 -1.75
CA HIS A 30 9.59 10.55 -1.84
C HIS A 30 8.99 10.16 -0.49
N VAL A 31 7.70 9.76 -0.50
CA VAL A 31 7.06 9.16 0.67
C VAL A 31 7.76 7.85 1.05
N GLY A 32 7.70 7.47 2.32
CA GLY A 32 8.47 6.36 2.88
C GLY A 32 9.86 6.77 3.39
N SER A 33 10.29 8.02 3.13
CA SER A 33 11.60 8.53 3.55
C SER A 33 11.52 9.65 4.60
N PHE A 34 10.34 9.88 5.17
CA PHE A 34 10.13 10.88 6.23
C PHE A 34 10.25 10.27 7.63
N GLY A 35 9.90 9.00 7.78
CA GLY A 35 9.92 8.24 9.02
C GLY A 35 11.17 7.41 9.23
N ASP A 36 11.08 6.49 10.16
CA ASP A 36 12.16 5.57 10.54
C ASP A 36 12.23 4.35 9.62
N ILE A 37 11.07 3.89 9.14
CA ILE A 37 10.90 2.74 8.25
C ILE A 37 9.87 3.10 7.18
N GLY A 38 10.15 2.73 5.93
CA GLY A 38 9.20 2.74 4.83
C GLY A 38 8.93 1.33 4.31
N THR A 39 7.71 1.08 3.81
CA THR A 39 7.33 -0.18 3.17
C THR A 39 6.82 0.03 1.76
N LEU A 40 7.05 -0.93 0.89
CA LEU A 40 6.51 -1.00 -0.47
C LEU A 40 5.99 -2.41 -0.75
N SER A 41 4.94 -2.52 -1.52
CA SER A 41 4.44 -3.79 -2.03
C SER A 41 4.69 -3.91 -3.54
N PHE A 42 5.03 -5.14 -3.94
CA PHE A 42 5.16 -5.55 -5.33
C PHE A 42 4.22 -6.70 -5.67
N PHE A 43 3.10 -6.79 -4.93
CA PHE A 43 1.96 -7.64 -5.27
C PHE A 43 1.37 -7.23 -6.63
N PRO A 44 0.73 -8.12 -7.41
CA PRO A 44 0.30 -7.85 -8.80
C PRO A 44 -0.50 -6.57 -9.03
N ALA A 45 -1.32 -6.15 -8.08
CA ALA A 45 -2.16 -4.97 -8.23
C ALA A 45 -1.43 -3.63 -8.04
N HIS A 46 -0.21 -3.64 -7.47
CA HIS A 46 0.54 -2.42 -7.17
C HIS A 46 1.21 -1.80 -8.41
N HIS A 47 1.96 -0.74 -8.22
CA HIS A 47 2.57 0.06 -9.29
C HIS A 47 3.53 -0.73 -10.18
N ILE A 48 4.28 -1.65 -9.56
CA ILE A 48 5.09 -2.70 -10.21
C ILE A 48 4.86 -4.01 -9.47
N THR A 49 5.14 -5.12 -10.13
CA THR A 49 4.92 -6.45 -9.53
C THR A 49 6.16 -7.33 -9.60
N MET A 50 6.25 -8.23 -8.62
CA MET A 50 7.21 -9.34 -8.59
C MET A 50 6.47 -10.71 -8.57
N GLY A 51 5.14 -10.72 -8.84
CA GLY A 51 4.25 -11.82 -8.51
C GLY A 51 3.84 -11.71 -7.04
N GLU A 52 4.74 -12.04 -6.15
CA GLU A 52 4.71 -11.71 -4.73
C GLU A 52 6.04 -11.04 -4.36
N GLY A 53 6.00 -10.04 -3.50
CA GLY A 53 7.18 -9.35 -3.03
C GLY A 53 6.89 -7.99 -2.42
N GLY A 54 7.90 -7.41 -1.85
CA GLY A 54 7.86 -6.09 -1.24
C GLY A 54 9.24 -5.62 -0.82
N ALA A 55 9.31 -4.43 -0.28
CA ALA A 55 10.53 -3.89 0.29
C ALA A 55 10.22 -3.20 1.63
N VAL A 56 11.13 -3.38 2.56
CA VAL A 56 11.21 -2.58 3.80
C VAL A 56 12.56 -1.86 3.77
N PHE A 57 12.55 -0.57 3.99
CA PHE A 57 13.77 0.24 3.90
C PHE A 57 13.86 1.24 5.07
N THR A 58 15.10 1.53 5.45
CA THR A 58 15.43 2.44 6.54
C THR A 58 16.86 2.98 6.36
N ASP A 59 17.10 4.18 6.83
CA ASP A 59 18.45 4.77 6.92
C ASP A 59 19.18 4.36 8.20
N ASN A 60 18.50 3.70 9.15
CA ASN A 60 19.08 3.26 10.41
C ASN A 60 19.73 1.88 10.28
N PRO A 61 21.07 1.76 10.41
CA PRO A 61 21.77 0.47 10.23
C PRO A 61 21.41 -0.56 11.29
N LEU A 62 20.97 -0.16 12.49
CA LEU A 62 20.50 -1.08 13.52
C LEU A 62 19.14 -1.67 13.15
N LEU A 63 18.18 -0.82 12.73
CA LEU A 63 16.88 -1.28 12.25
C LEU A 63 17.02 -2.20 11.04
N LYS A 64 17.94 -1.90 10.12
CA LYS A 64 18.23 -2.78 8.98
C LYS A 64 18.61 -4.20 9.45
N LYS A 65 19.52 -4.33 10.43
CA LYS A 65 19.93 -5.65 10.97
C LYS A 65 18.75 -6.38 11.60
N ILE A 66 17.91 -5.69 12.36
CA ILE A 66 16.71 -6.27 12.99
C ILE A 66 15.73 -6.76 11.93
N ILE A 67 15.44 -5.95 10.91
CA ILE A 67 14.54 -6.28 9.78
C ILE A 67 15.07 -7.51 9.03
N GLU A 68 16.37 -7.54 8.71
CA GLU A 68 17.00 -8.68 8.03
C GLU A 68 16.95 -9.95 8.87
N SER A 69 17.16 -9.85 10.18
CA SER A 69 17.01 -10.97 11.10
C SER A 69 15.58 -11.51 11.10
N ILE A 70 14.59 -10.67 11.31
CA ILE A 70 13.17 -11.06 11.35
C ILE A 70 12.72 -11.65 10.00
N ARG A 71 13.16 -11.10 8.88
CA ARG A 71 12.91 -11.62 7.52
C ARG A 71 13.49 -13.02 7.33
N ASP A 72 14.59 -13.35 8.02
CA ASP A 72 15.36 -14.58 7.86
C ASP A 72 15.29 -15.46 9.13
N TRP A 73 14.06 -15.84 9.51
CA TRP A 73 13.70 -16.68 10.66
C TRP A 73 14.10 -16.15 12.05
N GLY A 74 14.49 -14.89 12.18
CA GLY A 74 15.03 -14.36 13.44
C GLY A 74 16.49 -14.71 13.68
N ARG A 75 17.22 -15.05 12.62
CA ARG A 75 18.64 -15.44 12.67
C ARG A 75 19.50 -14.29 13.18
N ASP A 76 20.44 -14.62 14.04
CA ASP A 76 21.41 -13.65 14.57
C ASP A 76 22.56 -13.36 13.59
N CYS A 77 22.89 -14.32 12.72
CA CYS A 77 23.94 -14.17 11.72
C CYS A 77 23.53 -13.17 10.61
N PHE A 78 24.38 -12.17 10.38
CA PHE A 78 24.20 -11.11 9.37
C PHE A 78 25.10 -11.26 8.14
N CYS A 79 25.69 -12.44 7.90
CA CYS A 79 26.43 -12.71 6.66
C CYS A 79 25.50 -12.66 5.46
N ALA A 80 25.92 -11.97 4.40
CA ALA A 80 25.18 -11.94 3.15
C ALA A 80 24.95 -13.35 2.57
N PRO A 81 23.89 -13.59 1.77
CA PRO A 81 23.64 -14.86 1.11
C PRO A 81 24.87 -15.37 0.36
N GLY A 82 25.16 -16.67 0.47
CA GLY A 82 26.35 -17.29 -0.13
C GLY A 82 27.68 -16.99 0.58
N LYS A 83 27.70 -16.13 1.60
CA LYS A 83 28.88 -15.84 2.43
C LYS A 83 28.80 -16.54 3.78
N SER A 84 29.96 -16.79 4.36
CA SER A 84 30.07 -17.41 5.66
C SER A 84 31.24 -16.81 6.43
N ASN A 85 31.10 -16.70 7.75
CA ASN A 85 32.14 -16.24 8.65
C ASN A 85 32.75 -14.87 8.29
N THR A 86 31.96 -13.94 7.73
CA THR A 86 32.45 -12.59 7.37
C THR A 86 32.81 -11.74 8.59
N CYS A 87 32.31 -12.10 9.78
CA CYS A 87 32.69 -11.47 11.05
C CYS A 87 33.98 -12.03 11.65
N GLY A 88 34.52 -13.15 11.14
CA GLY A 88 35.66 -13.87 11.72
C GLY A 88 35.38 -14.54 13.06
N LYS A 89 34.10 -14.59 13.50
CA LYS A 89 33.73 -15.03 14.88
C LYS A 89 32.57 -16.04 14.85
N ARG A 90 32.50 -16.90 13.82
CA ARG A 90 31.40 -17.84 13.64
C ARG A 90 31.15 -18.74 14.83
N PHE A 91 32.19 -19.14 15.55
CA PHE A 91 32.16 -20.07 16.68
C PHE A 91 32.58 -19.43 18.01
N ASP A 92 32.75 -18.11 18.04
CA ASP A 92 33.29 -17.42 19.25
C ASP A 92 32.19 -16.75 20.10
N TRP A 93 30.93 -16.98 19.76
CA TRP A 93 29.80 -16.36 20.44
C TRP A 93 29.22 -17.32 21.49
N LYS A 94 28.87 -16.75 22.65
CA LYS A 94 28.03 -17.41 23.66
C LYS A 94 26.69 -16.69 23.69
N LEU A 95 25.65 -17.31 23.15
CA LEU A 95 24.32 -16.72 23.02
C LEU A 95 23.28 -17.58 23.74
N GLY A 96 22.57 -16.98 24.67
CA GLY A 96 21.60 -17.67 25.52
C GLY A 96 22.20 -18.87 26.24
N GLU A 97 21.49 -19.99 26.30
CA GLU A 97 21.89 -21.26 26.91
C GLU A 97 22.57 -22.22 25.91
N LEU A 98 22.85 -21.78 24.68
CA LEU A 98 23.55 -22.60 23.70
C LEU A 98 24.95 -22.95 24.17
N PRO A 99 25.52 -24.12 23.77
CA PRO A 99 26.88 -24.49 24.10
C PRO A 99 27.90 -23.43 23.66
N GLU A 100 29.04 -23.35 24.34
CA GLU A 100 30.14 -22.51 23.90
C GLU A 100 30.63 -22.98 22.51
N GLY A 101 30.95 -22.03 21.61
CA GLY A 101 31.35 -22.35 20.25
C GLY A 101 30.22 -22.85 19.34
N TYR A 102 28.95 -22.69 19.76
CA TYR A 102 27.83 -23.03 18.87
C TYR A 102 27.85 -22.19 17.61
N ASP A 103 27.49 -22.81 16.48
CA ASP A 103 27.56 -22.13 15.19
C ASP A 103 26.59 -20.93 15.14
N HIS A 104 27.16 -19.72 15.13
CA HIS A 104 26.41 -18.45 15.06
C HIS A 104 25.41 -18.40 13.89
N LYS A 105 25.71 -19.06 12.77
CA LYS A 105 24.82 -19.12 11.60
C LYS A 105 23.50 -19.83 11.88
N TYR A 106 23.43 -20.65 12.91
CA TYR A 106 22.24 -21.40 13.33
C TYR A 106 21.71 -20.94 14.70
N THR A 107 22.08 -19.75 15.12
CA THR A 107 21.53 -19.12 16.32
C THR A 107 20.36 -18.20 15.91
N TYR A 108 19.26 -18.31 16.63
CA TYR A 108 18.04 -17.53 16.40
C TYR A 108 17.76 -16.68 17.63
N SER A 109 18.07 -15.39 17.53
CA SER A 109 17.91 -14.43 18.64
C SER A 109 16.55 -13.79 18.69
N ASN A 110 15.77 -13.92 17.62
CA ASN A 110 14.42 -13.38 17.50
C ASN A 110 13.46 -14.44 16.96
N LEU A 111 12.18 -14.28 17.24
CA LEU A 111 11.12 -15.00 16.55
C LEU A 111 10.84 -14.29 15.22
N GLY A 112 11.21 -14.92 14.12
CA GLY A 112 11.10 -14.32 12.77
C GLY A 112 10.36 -15.20 11.77
N TYR A 113 10.36 -14.76 10.52
CA TYR A 113 9.62 -15.36 9.42
C TYR A 113 10.55 -15.73 8.25
N ASN A 114 10.09 -16.56 7.33
CA ASN A 114 10.75 -16.74 6.05
C ASN A 114 10.08 -15.82 5.00
N LEU A 115 10.58 -14.60 4.89
CA LEU A 115 10.03 -13.58 3.97
C LEU A 115 11.02 -13.21 2.85
N LYS A 116 12.01 -14.07 2.58
CA LYS A 116 12.94 -13.86 1.47
C LYS A 116 12.25 -14.13 0.13
N ILE A 117 12.50 -13.23 -0.81
CA ILE A 117 12.10 -13.42 -2.22
C ILE A 117 13.12 -14.35 -2.92
N THR A 118 12.69 -14.94 -4.04
CA THR A 118 13.56 -15.70 -4.93
C THR A 118 14.22 -14.81 -5.98
N ASP A 119 15.30 -15.27 -6.59
CA ASP A 119 15.96 -14.56 -7.70
C ASP A 119 15.03 -14.40 -8.92
N MET A 120 14.11 -15.33 -9.14
CA MET A 120 13.09 -15.23 -10.18
C MET A 120 12.15 -14.04 -9.93
N GLN A 121 11.66 -13.88 -8.71
CA GLN A 121 10.84 -12.73 -8.31
C GLN A 121 11.64 -11.43 -8.45
N ALA A 122 12.88 -11.40 -8.00
CA ALA A 122 13.75 -10.24 -8.13
C ALA A 122 13.97 -9.86 -9.60
N ALA A 123 14.16 -10.82 -10.49
CA ALA A 123 14.33 -10.59 -11.94
C ALA A 123 13.07 -9.97 -12.56
N VAL A 124 11.87 -10.43 -12.18
CA VAL A 124 10.59 -9.82 -12.57
C VAL A 124 10.55 -8.36 -12.11
N GLY A 125 10.85 -8.12 -10.82
CA GLY A 125 10.88 -6.78 -10.23
C GLY A 125 11.84 -5.82 -10.96
N LEU A 126 13.03 -6.27 -11.30
CA LEU A 126 13.98 -5.47 -12.09
C LEU A 126 13.46 -5.13 -13.49
N GLY A 127 12.78 -6.08 -14.14
CA GLY A 127 12.10 -5.85 -15.42
C GLY A 127 10.98 -4.82 -15.32
N GLN A 128 10.23 -4.85 -14.24
CA GLN A 128 9.14 -3.89 -13.95
C GLN A 128 9.66 -2.50 -13.57
N LEU A 129 10.72 -2.44 -12.76
CA LEU A 129 11.32 -1.19 -12.33
C LEU A 129 11.76 -0.32 -13.51
N LYS A 130 12.26 -0.93 -14.59
CA LYS A 130 12.63 -0.23 -15.84
C LYS A 130 11.44 0.46 -16.52
N LYS A 131 10.21 0.05 -16.22
CA LYS A 131 8.98 0.61 -16.80
C LYS A 131 8.33 1.68 -15.91
N LEU A 132 8.80 1.85 -14.68
CA LEU A 132 8.19 2.72 -13.69
C LEU A 132 8.08 4.18 -14.17
N SER A 133 9.08 4.68 -14.89
CA SER A 133 9.08 6.02 -15.48
C SER A 133 7.95 6.27 -16.49
N LYS A 134 7.37 5.20 -17.05
CA LYS A 134 6.19 5.27 -17.93
C LYS A 134 4.89 5.02 -17.15
N PHE A 135 4.93 4.14 -16.15
CA PHE A 135 3.73 3.75 -15.41
C PHE A 135 3.20 4.86 -14.50
N ILE A 136 4.10 5.61 -13.83
CA ILE A 136 3.69 6.70 -12.95
C ILE A 136 2.95 7.82 -13.73
N PRO A 137 3.49 8.38 -14.82
CA PRO A 137 2.77 9.37 -15.61
C PRO A 137 1.43 8.86 -16.13
N ALA A 138 1.37 7.65 -16.67
CA ALA A 138 0.13 7.07 -17.20
C ALA A 138 -0.97 6.97 -16.12
N ARG A 139 -0.63 6.55 -14.88
CA ARG A 139 -1.58 6.54 -13.76
C ARG A 139 -2.11 7.94 -13.42
N LYS A 140 -1.22 8.94 -13.40
CA LYS A 140 -1.60 10.35 -13.15
C LYS A 140 -2.52 10.89 -14.25
N GLU A 141 -2.20 10.61 -15.51
CA GLU A 141 -3.02 11.04 -16.66
C GLU A 141 -4.40 10.39 -16.65
N ASN A 142 -4.47 9.07 -16.38
CA ASN A 142 -5.74 8.35 -16.26
C ASN A 142 -6.59 8.91 -15.11
N PHE A 143 -5.97 9.16 -13.96
CA PHE A 143 -6.64 9.75 -12.81
C PHE A 143 -7.19 11.15 -13.12
N LEU A 144 -6.39 12.02 -13.69
CA LEU A 144 -6.79 13.39 -14.05
C LEU A 144 -7.92 13.38 -15.10
N TYR A 145 -7.85 12.47 -16.04
CA TYR A 145 -8.92 12.32 -17.03
C TYR A 145 -10.25 11.96 -16.38
N LEU A 146 -10.27 10.92 -15.55
CA LEU A 146 -11.47 10.50 -14.82
C LEU A 146 -12.00 11.63 -13.92
N LYS A 147 -11.11 12.29 -13.16
CA LYS A 147 -11.49 13.40 -12.30
C LYS A 147 -12.17 14.53 -13.07
N ASN A 148 -11.56 14.97 -14.18
CA ASN A 148 -12.10 16.06 -14.98
C ASN A 148 -13.45 15.71 -15.62
N LYS A 149 -13.63 14.46 -16.05
CA LYS A 149 -14.84 14.01 -16.70
C LYS A 149 -15.98 13.71 -15.73
N LEU A 150 -15.67 13.18 -14.55
CA LEU A 150 -16.67 12.86 -13.54
C LEU A 150 -17.04 14.06 -12.66
N LYS A 151 -16.36 15.19 -12.81
CA LYS A 151 -16.64 16.42 -12.06
C LYS A 151 -18.09 16.91 -12.24
N GLU A 152 -18.70 16.72 -13.38
CA GLU A 152 -20.11 17.07 -13.64
C GLU A 152 -21.08 16.36 -12.68
N PHE A 153 -20.67 15.23 -12.09
CA PHE A 153 -21.48 14.43 -11.17
C PHE A 153 -21.19 14.71 -9.69
N GLU A 154 -20.42 15.75 -9.35
CA GLU A 154 -20.15 16.12 -7.95
C GLU A 154 -21.40 16.48 -7.15
N LYS A 155 -22.55 16.67 -7.80
CA LYS A 155 -23.85 16.74 -7.13
C LYS A 155 -24.13 15.47 -6.31
N TYR A 156 -23.75 14.30 -6.82
CA TYR A 156 -24.03 12.97 -6.27
C TYR A 156 -22.78 12.24 -5.73
N LEU A 157 -21.62 12.62 -6.23
CA LEU A 157 -20.34 11.95 -5.93
C LEU A 157 -19.40 12.88 -5.18
N ILE A 158 -18.56 12.30 -4.31
CA ILE A 158 -17.35 12.95 -3.79
C ILE A 158 -16.18 12.32 -4.54
N LEU A 159 -15.43 13.14 -5.25
CA LEU A 159 -14.26 12.74 -6.00
C LEU A 159 -12.97 12.98 -5.19
N PRO A 160 -11.92 12.21 -5.45
CA PRO A 160 -10.68 12.30 -4.69
C PRO A 160 -9.90 13.58 -4.98
N GLU A 161 -9.28 14.12 -3.94
CA GLU A 161 -8.38 15.25 -3.99
C GLU A 161 -6.98 14.86 -3.48
N SER A 162 -5.94 15.42 -4.10
CA SER A 162 -4.59 15.26 -3.58
C SER A 162 -4.38 16.16 -2.36
N THR A 163 -3.66 15.67 -1.38
CA THR A 163 -3.19 16.51 -0.27
C THR A 163 -2.33 17.65 -0.83
N PRO A 164 -2.49 18.89 -0.33
CA PRO A 164 -1.63 20.01 -0.76
C PRO A 164 -0.15 19.67 -0.68
N LYS A 165 0.64 20.10 -1.67
CA LYS A 165 2.07 19.84 -1.82
C LYS A 165 2.45 18.37 -2.12
N SER A 166 1.48 17.48 -2.31
CA SER A 166 1.75 16.13 -2.77
C SER A 166 1.62 16.00 -4.28
N ASP A 167 2.38 15.07 -4.85
CA ASP A 167 2.30 14.63 -6.23
C ASP A 167 2.08 13.11 -6.25
N PRO A 168 0.82 12.65 -6.09
CA PRO A 168 0.52 11.23 -5.93
C PRO A 168 0.72 10.43 -7.22
N SER A 169 1.31 9.26 -7.07
CA SER A 169 1.23 8.18 -8.04
C SER A 169 0.03 7.30 -7.67
N TRP A 170 -1.13 7.60 -8.24
CA TRP A 170 -2.40 7.02 -7.81
C TRP A 170 -2.48 5.50 -7.99
N PHE A 171 -2.91 4.79 -6.95
CA PHE A 171 -3.19 3.37 -7.01
C PHE A 171 -4.54 3.09 -7.69
N GLY A 172 -5.56 3.83 -7.34
CA GLY A 172 -6.91 3.76 -7.87
C GLY A 172 -7.60 5.11 -7.85
N PHE A 173 -8.84 5.16 -8.34
CA PHE A 173 -9.70 6.33 -8.32
C PHE A 173 -10.88 6.09 -7.38
N PRO A 174 -10.78 6.46 -6.09
CA PRO A 174 -11.86 6.27 -5.12
C PRO A 174 -13.02 7.24 -5.36
N ILE A 175 -14.25 6.72 -5.27
CA ILE A 175 -15.48 7.46 -5.48
C ILE A 175 -16.39 7.19 -4.29
N THR A 176 -16.90 8.24 -3.65
CA THR A 176 -17.88 8.11 -2.58
C THR A 176 -19.24 8.60 -3.05
N VAL A 177 -20.24 7.76 -2.99
CA VAL A 177 -21.64 8.14 -3.27
C VAL A 177 -22.16 8.93 -2.08
N LYS A 178 -22.66 10.15 -2.33
CA LYS A 178 -23.21 11.01 -1.28
C LYS A 178 -24.51 10.41 -0.72
N LYS A 179 -24.79 10.63 0.56
CA LYS A 179 -26.06 10.21 1.19
C LYS A 179 -27.30 10.87 0.54
N SER A 180 -27.11 12.00 -0.13
CA SER A 180 -28.15 12.74 -0.85
C SER A 180 -28.39 12.27 -2.28
N ALA A 181 -27.59 11.31 -2.77
CA ALA A 181 -27.80 10.76 -4.12
C ALA A 181 -29.11 9.94 -4.18
N PRO A 182 -29.82 9.93 -5.32
CA PRO A 182 -31.04 9.14 -5.49
C PRO A 182 -30.77 7.64 -5.68
N PHE A 183 -29.52 7.21 -5.64
CA PHE A 183 -29.06 5.83 -5.78
C PHE A 183 -28.01 5.49 -4.72
N SER A 184 -27.87 4.22 -4.41
CA SER A 184 -26.85 3.73 -3.47
C SER A 184 -25.52 3.42 -4.19
N LYS A 185 -24.43 3.26 -3.42
CA LYS A 185 -23.16 2.70 -3.94
C LYS A 185 -23.39 1.36 -4.63
N ASN A 186 -24.21 0.48 -4.04
CA ASN A 186 -24.44 -0.85 -4.58
C ASN A 186 -25.17 -0.82 -5.93
N ASP A 187 -26.11 0.10 -6.13
CA ASP A 187 -26.80 0.26 -7.41
C ASP A 187 -25.78 0.64 -8.51
N LEU A 188 -24.93 1.61 -8.23
CA LEU A 188 -23.89 2.04 -9.18
C LEU A 188 -22.87 0.93 -9.44
N VAL A 189 -22.36 0.26 -8.40
CA VAL A 189 -21.38 -0.83 -8.54
C VAL A 189 -21.96 -2.00 -9.34
N ASN A 190 -23.21 -2.41 -9.07
CA ASN A 190 -23.88 -3.47 -9.81
C ASN A 190 -24.10 -3.10 -11.29
N PHE A 191 -24.47 -1.84 -11.57
CA PHE A 191 -24.58 -1.35 -12.92
C PHE A 191 -23.24 -1.41 -13.65
N LEU A 192 -22.17 -0.88 -13.04
CA LEU A 192 -20.82 -0.90 -13.62
C LEU A 192 -20.35 -2.34 -13.89
N ALA A 193 -20.62 -3.26 -12.96
CA ALA A 193 -20.31 -4.68 -13.14
C ALA A 193 -21.06 -5.29 -14.35
N SER A 194 -22.34 -4.93 -14.56
CA SER A 194 -23.12 -5.36 -15.73
C SER A 194 -22.55 -4.85 -17.05
N LYS A 195 -21.74 -3.77 -16.99
CA LYS A 195 -21.03 -3.15 -18.10
C LYS A 195 -19.57 -3.60 -18.19
N LEU A 196 -19.19 -4.66 -17.50
CA LEU A 196 -17.82 -5.20 -17.43
C LEU A 196 -16.78 -4.19 -16.92
N ILE A 197 -17.21 -3.23 -16.10
CA ILE A 197 -16.34 -2.30 -15.39
C ILE A 197 -16.19 -2.81 -13.97
N ASP A 198 -15.00 -3.32 -13.66
CA ASP A 198 -14.70 -3.89 -12.35
C ASP A 198 -14.45 -2.80 -11.31
N THR A 199 -14.92 -3.04 -10.10
CA THR A 199 -14.78 -2.13 -8.96
C THR A 199 -14.28 -2.88 -7.73
N ARG A 200 -13.74 -2.16 -6.77
CA ARG A 200 -13.36 -2.72 -5.47
C ARG A 200 -13.87 -1.85 -4.33
N PRO A 201 -14.28 -2.44 -3.20
CA PRO A 201 -14.50 -1.67 -1.97
C PRO A 201 -13.17 -1.05 -1.52
N LEU A 202 -13.22 -0.03 -0.68
CA LEU A 202 -12.00 0.54 -0.10
C LEU A 202 -11.47 -0.43 0.97
N PHE A 203 -10.77 -1.47 0.53
CA PHE A 203 -10.17 -2.55 1.32
C PHE A 203 -11.16 -3.16 2.34
N ALA A 204 -10.71 -3.30 3.61
CA ALA A 204 -11.50 -3.89 4.69
C ALA A 204 -12.63 -2.99 5.22
N GLY A 205 -12.69 -1.72 4.80
CA GLY A 205 -13.64 -0.75 5.35
C GLY A 205 -13.38 -0.50 6.84
N ASN A 206 -14.41 -0.65 7.67
CA ASN A 206 -14.26 -0.56 9.12
C ASN A 206 -13.76 -1.91 9.68
N ILE A 207 -12.48 -1.98 10.04
CA ILE A 207 -11.82 -3.22 10.43
C ILE A 207 -12.44 -3.87 11.67
N ILE A 208 -12.95 -3.08 12.63
CA ILE A 208 -13.60 -3.63 13.83
C ILE A 208 -14.94 -4.32 13.55
N LYS A 209 -15.48 -4.19 12.33
CA LYS A 209 -16.69 -4.89 11.88
C LYS A 209 -16.36 -6.19 11.11
N GLN A 210 -15.09 -6.49 10.92
CA GLN A 210 -14.69 -7.75 10.31
C GLN A 210 -14.87 -8.91 11.31
N PRO A 211 -15.29 -10.10 10.85
CA PRO A 211 -15.63 -11.21 11.74
C PRO A 211 -14.52 -11.60 12.73
N TYR A 212 -13.27 -11.50 12.33
CA TYR A 212 -12.15 -11.86 13.20
C TYR A 212 -11.98 -10.91 14.41
N PHE A 213 -12.58 -9.71 14.38
CA PHE A 213 -12.54 -8.78 15.52
C PHE A 213 -13.48 -9.15 16.65
N GLU A 214 -14.45 -10.06 16.45
CA GLU A 214 -15.43 -10.46 17.48
C GLU A 214 -14.78 -10.90 18.80
N ASN A 215 -13.59 -11.49 18.73
CA ASN A 215 -12.88 -12.01 19.89
C ASN A 215 -11.59 -11.23 20.22
N ILE A 216 -11.41 -10.03 19.66
CA ILE A 216 -10.23 -9.19 19.89
C ILE A 216 -10.61 -8.04 20.83
N SER A 217 -9.83 -7.86 21.90
CA SER A 217 -9.97 -6.69 22.76
C SER A 217 -9.37 -5.46 22.08
N TYR A 218 -10.14 -4.40 21.96
CA TYR A 218 -9.70 -3.14 21.35
C TYR A 218 -10.33 -1.93 22.03
N ARG A 219 -9.80 -0.76 21.74
CA ARG A 219 -10.34 0.52 22.19
C ARG A 219 -10.71 1.38 20.96
N VAL A 220 -11.92 1.92 20.97
CA VAL A 220 -12.37 2.91 19.97
C VAL A 220 -12.12 4.32 20.53
N VAL A 221 -11.58 5.21 19.69
CA VAL A 221 -11.46 6.63 19.98
C VAL A 221 -12.34 7.40 18.99
N GLY A 222 -13.28 8.17 19.52
CA GLY A 222 -14.29 8.85 18.71
C GLY A 222 -15.42 7.91 18.28
N ASN A 223 -16.16 8.29 17.22
CA ASN A 223 -17.39 7.61 16.81
C ASN A 223 -17.28 6.79 15.50
N LEU A 224 -16.18 6.83 14.81
CA LEU A 224 -15.91 6.13 13.54
C LEU A 224 -16.95 6.37 12.41
N GLU A 225 -17.77 7.43 12.49
CA GLU A 225 -18.80 7.72 11.49
C GLU A 225 -18.24 7.89 10.09
N ASN A 226 -17.07 8.54 9.95
CA ASN A 226 -16.40 8.70 8.66
C ASN A 226 -15.87 7.36 8.12
N THR A 227 -15.39 6.48 9.01
CA THR A 227 -14.95 5.13 8.63
C THR A 227 -16.14 4.31 8.12
N ASP A 228 -17.28 4.40 8.80
CA ASP A 228 -18.52 3.74 8.36
C ASP A 228 -19.06 4.34 7.06
N LEU A 229 -19.01 5.66 6.90
CA LEU A 229 -19.38 6.30 5.64
C LEU A 229 -18.52 5.79 4.47
N ILE A 230 -17.22 5.73 4.66
CA ILE A 230 -16.29 5.22 3.64
C ILE A 230 -16.61 3.76 3.33
N MET A 231 -16.76 2.90 4.33
CA MET A 231 -17.07 1.48 4.13
C MET A 231 -18.38 1.29 3.33
N ASN A 232 -19.41 2.04 3.66
CA ASN A 232 -20.73 1.86 3.08
C ASN A 232 -20.89 2.54 1.71
N ASN A 233 -20.21 3.66 1.48
CA ASN A 233 -20.49 4.54 0.36
C ASN A 233 -19.33 4.67 -0.64
N THR A 234 -18.12 4.17 -0.32
CA THR A 234 -16.95 4.32 -1.19
C THR A 234 -16.59 3.02 -1.89
N PHE A 235 -16.22 3.13 -3.14
CA PHE A 235 -15.57 2.12 -3.95
C PHE A 235 -14.50 2.80 -4.82
N TRP A 236 -13.67 2.04 -5.48
CA TRP A 236 -12.70 2.59 -6.42
C TRP A 236 -12.66 1.82 -7.74
N ILE A 237 -12.28 2.51 -8.81
CA ILE A 237 -12.01 1.99 -10.14
C ILE A 237 -10.52 2.12 -10.46
N GLY A 238 -10.05 1.35 -11.42
CA GLY A 238 -8.64 1.31 -11.78
C GLY A 238 -8.17 2.55 -12.54
N VAL A 239 -6.90 2.90 -12.33
CA VAL A 239 -6.13 3.87 -13.14
C VAL A 239 -4.89 3.20 -13.75
N PHE A 240 -4.98 1.91 -13.99
CA PHE A 240 -3.92 1.05 -14.47
C PHE A 240 -3.25 1.63 -15.74
N PRO A 241 -1.90 1.55 -15.87
CA PRO A 241 -1.17 2.16 -16.99
C PRO A 241 -1.52 1.62 -18.38
N GLY A 242 -2.13 0.44 -18.45
CA GLY A 242 -2.59 -0.17 -19.71
C GLY A 242 -3.98 0.25 -20.15
N LEU A 243 -4.69 1.11 -19.40
CA LEU A 243 -5.97 1.64 -19.82
C LEU A 243 -5.79 2.59 -21.01
N THR A 244 -6.51 2.32 -22.11
CA THR A 244 -6.52 3.20 -23.27
C THR A 244 -7.49 4.36 -23.05
N ARG A 245 -7.41 5.37 -23.93
CA ARG A 245 -8.34 6.51 -23.90
C ARG A 245 -9.77 6.08 -24.15
N GLU A 246 -9.98 5.14 -25.04
CA GLU A 246 -11.29 4.58 -25.37
C GLU A 246 -11.90 3.84 -24.15
N MET A 247 -11.08 3.07 -23.41
CA MET A 247 -11.55 2.42 -22.18
C MET A 247 -11.98 3.44 -21.12
N LEU A 248 -11.19 4.50 -20.93
CA LEU A 248 -11.54 5.57 -19.99
C LEU A 248 -12.79 6.35 -20.43
N GLN A 249 -12.97 6.59 -21.73
CA GLN A 249 -14.19 7.19 -22.28
C GLN A 249 -15.40 6.31 -22.01
N TYR A 250 -15.29 5.01 -22.28
CA TYR A 250 -16.35 4.05 -22.01
C TYR A 250 -16.77 4.07 -20.53
N VAL A 251 -15.80 4.06 -19.60
CA VAL A 251 -16.10 4.18 -18.17
C VAL A 251 -16.91 5.45 -17.88
N VAL A 252 -16.48 6.60 -18.40
CA VAL A 252 -17.18 7.88 -18.18
C VAL A 252 -18.59 7.86 -18.78
N GLU A 253 -18.76 7.31 -19.98
CA GLU A 253 -20.07 7.18 -20.63
C GLU A 253 -21.03 6.32 -19.81
N GLU A 254 -20.56 5.21 -19.24
CA GLU A 254 -21.42 4.36 -18.43
C GLU A 254 -21.78 5.02 -17.09
N PHE A 255 -20.89 5.79 -16.46
CA PHE A 255 -21.27 6.64 -15.32
C PHE A 255 -22.37 7.64 -15.71
N LYS A 256 -22.25 8.29 -16.86
CA LYS A 256 -23.24 9.23 -17.37
C LYS A 256 -24.59 8.55 -17.63
N ASN A 257 -24.56 7.40 -18.32
CA ASN A 257 -25.78 6.63 -18.61
C ASN A 257 -26.52 6.24 -17.32
N PHE A 258 -25.79 5.80 -16.27
CA PHE A 258 -26.38 5.46 -15.01
C PHE A 258 -26.98 6.67 -14.29
N ILE A 259 -26.21 7.75 -14.15
CA ILE A 259 -26.65 8.91 -13.36
C ILE A 259 -27.82 9.62 -14.03
N ASN A 260 -27.81 9.80 -15.36
CA ASN A 260 -28.89 10.44 -16.10
C ASN A 260 -30.20 9.64 -16.04
N SER A 261 -30.17 8.36 -15.70
CA SER A 261 -31.40 7.57 -15.51
C SER A 261 -32.20 7.98 -14.25
N PHE A 262 -31.62 8.83 -13.38
CA PHE A 262 -32.24 9.36 -12.17
C PHE A 262 -32.56 10.86 -12.27
N GLU A 263 -32.26 11.51 -13.38
CA GLU A 263 -32.59 12.90 -13.67
C GLU A 263 -33.86 13.00 -14.53
#